data_4d3feb4136e7ac8f7f4d77a282c9a8df
#
_entry.id   4d3feb4136e7ac8f7f4d77a282c9a8df
#
_cell.length_a   1.000
_cell.length_b   1.000
_cell.length_c   1.000
_cell.angle_alpha   90.00
_cell.angle_beta   90.00
_cell.angle_gamma   90.00
#
_symmetry.space_group_name_H-M   'P 1'
#
loop_
_entity.id
_entity.type
_entity.pdbx_description
1 polymer ?
#
loop_
_entity_poly.entity_id
_entity_poly.type
_entity_poly.pdbx_seq_one_letter_code
_entity_poly.pdbx_strand_id
1 'polypeptide(L)'
;FPGGFSAGDEPDGSAKFFATVFRNAVIKEEVEKLLNERDGLMLGICNGFQALIKLGLVPEGKITEQKPNSPTLAMNTIGRHISKMVYTKVMTNKSPWLAEAKLGGVYCNPASHGEGRFVADEAWLHRLIANGQVATQYVDDKGNVTMDEYWNPNGSYMAIEGITSPDGRILGKMAHSERRGEAVAMNIYGEQDMKIFESGVKYXXXXSKL
;
A
#
# COMPACT_ATOMS: atom_id res chain seq x y z
N PHE A 1 -3.87 7.43 6.07
CA PHE A 1 -2.76 6.99 6.93
C PHE A 1 -1.45 7.39 6.23
N PRO A 2 -0.81 8.48 6.67
CA PRO A 2 0.43 8.95 6.02
C PRO A 2 1.64 8.10 6.36
N GLY A 3 2.70 8.32 5.61
CA GLY A 3 4.02 7.77 5.89
C GLY A 3 4.72 8.51 7.02
N GLY A 4 5.92 8.09 7.34
CA GLY A 4 6.76 8.64 8.41
C GLY A 4 7.04 7.62 9.48
N PHE A 5 7.36 8.08 10.67
CA PHE A 5 7.59 7.22 11.83
C PHE A 5 6.65 7.66 12.95
N SER A 6 5.94 6.72 13.54
CA SER A 6 5.08 7.02 14.68
C SER A 6 5.83 6.76 15.98
N ALA A 7 5.44 7.46 17.04
CA ALA A 7 6.01 7.25 18.37
C ALA A 7 5.82 5.77 18.77
N GLY A 8 6.84 5.16 19.31
CA GLY A 8 6.79 3.78 19.76
C GLY A 8 7.01 2.73 18.69
N ASP A 9 7.39 3.14 17.48
CA ASP A 9 7.71 2.17 16.43
C ASP A 9 8.93 1.32 16.81
N GLU A 10 9.94 1.94 17.40
CA GLU A 10 11.12 1.23 17.87
C GLU A 10 10.97 0.90 19.37
N PRO A 11 11.32 -0.26 19.83
CA PRO A 11 11.87 -1.43 19.10
C PRO A 11 10.80 -2.42 18.61
N ASP A 12 9.54 -2.10 18.81
CA ASP A 12 8.45 -3.08 18.67
C ASP A 12 7.87 -3.17 17.25
N GLY A 13 8.43 -2.44 16.32
CA GLY A 13 8.03 -2.51 14.91
C GLY A 13 7.17 -1.34 14.45
N SER A 14 7.18 -1.12 13.15
CA SER A 14 6.55 0.04 12.52
C SER A 14 5.03 0.07 12.74
N ALA A 15 4.48 1.28 12.87
CA ALA A 15 3.04 1.55 12.98
C ALA A 15 2.36 0.96 14.22
N LYS A 16 3.12 0.61 15.24
CA LYS A 16 2.56 0.06 16.49
C LYS A 16 1.55 1.02 17.12
N PHE A 17 1.89 2.31 17.17
CA PHE A 17 1.01 3.32 17.77
C PHE A 17 -0.32 3.42 17.01
N PHE A 18 -0.27 3.52 15.70
CA PHE A 18 -1.47 3.53 14.86
C PHE A 18 -2.35 2.31 15.15
N ALA A 19 -1.74 1.11 15.15
CA ALA A 19 -2.48 -0.13 15.37
C ALA A 19 -3.17 -0.12 16.74
N THR A 20 -2.48 0.35 17.78
CA THR A 20 -3.03 0.42 19.13
C THR A 20 -4.24 1.37 19.18
N VAL A 21 -4.10 2.57 18.62
CA VAL A 21 -5.16 3.58 18.62
C VAL A 21 -6.40 3.06 17.85
N PHE A 22 -6.20 2.46 16.69
CA PHE A 22 -7.32 2.02 15.86
C PHE A 22 -8.00 0.73 16.37
N ARG A 23 -7.41 0.07 17.37
CA ARG A 23 -8.09 -1.06 18.05
C ARG A 23 -8.99 -0.59 19.20
N ASN A 24 -8.95 0.70 19.56
CA ASN A 24 -9.90 1.27 20.51
C ASN A 24 -11.32 1.05 19.98
N ALA A 25 -12.24 0.58 20.84
CA ALA A 25 -13.58 0.16 20.42
C ALA A 25 -14.36 1.27 19.69
N VAL A 26 -14.26 2.51 20.17
CA VAL A 26 -14.98 3.65 19.56
C VAL A 26 -14.43 3.93 18.15
N ILE A 27 -13.10 3.97 18.03
CA ILE A 27 -12.45 4.25 16.74
C ILE A 27 -12.72 3.13 15.74
N LYS A 28 -12.64 1.88 16.22
CA LYS A 28 -12.93 0.70 15.39
C LYS A 28 -14.36 0.78 14.84
N GLU A 29 -15.34 1.13 15.68
CA GLU A 29 -16.73 1.28 15.26
C GLU A 29 -16.87 2.36 14.17
N GLU A 30 -16.18 3.49 14.34
CA GLU A 30 -16.25 4.58 13.34
C GLU A 30 -15.58 4.17 12.01
N VAL A 31 -14.52 3.38 12.07
CA VAL A 31 -13.90 2.82 10.84
C VAL A 31 -14.90 1.88 10.14
N GLU A 32 -15.58 1.03 10.91
CA GLU A 32 -16.59 0.12 10.36
C GLU A 32 -17.75 0.91 9.71
N LYS A 33 -18.22 1.97 10.35
CA LYS A 33 -19.25 2.86 9.78
C LYS A 33 -18.74 3.54 8.52
N LEU A 34 -17.51 4.05 8.53
CA LEU A 34 -16.91 4.67 7.35
C LEU A 34 -16.95 3.72 6.15
N LEU A 35 -16.54 2.47 6.37
CA LEU A 35 -16.41 1.49 5.29
C LEU A 35 -17.75 0.88 4.88
N ASN A 36 -18.63 0.57 5.85
CA ASN A 36 -19.84 -0.23 5.58
C ASN A 36 -21.10 0.61 5.36
N GLU A 37 -21.16 1.82 5.94
CA GLU A 37 -22.37 2.65 5.86
C GLU A 37 -22.16 3.90 4.99
N ARG A 38 -20.93 4.44 4.96
CA ARG A 38 -20.66 5.69 4.24
C ARG A 38 -19.90 5.49 2.93
N ASP A 39 -19.70 4.26 2.53
CA ASP A 39 -18.93 3.89 1.32
C ASP A 39 -17.57 4.57 1.25
N GLY A 40 -16.91 4.70 2.41
CA GLY A 40 -15.67 5.44 2.53
C GLY A 40 -14.46 4.72 1.97
N LEU A 41 -13.40 5.48 1.75
CA LEU A 41 -12.13 5.01 1.23
C LEU A 41 -11.04 5.15 2.29
N MET A 42 -10.06 4.25 2.29
CA MET A 42 -8.87 4.39 3.14
C MET A 42 -7.61 4.17 2.31
N LEU A 43 -6.59 4.99 2.56
CA LEU A 43 -5.30 4.91 1.89
C LEU A 43 -4.19 4.89 2.94
N GLY A 44 -3.27 3.95 2.83
CA GLY A 44 -2.08 3.90 3.67
C GLY A 44 -0.81 3.91 2.83
N ILE A 45 0.07 4.87 3.09
CA ILE A 45 1.34 4.97 2.37
C ILE A 45 2.48 4.75 3.37
N CYS A 46 3.40 3.84 3.04
CA CYS A 46 4.59 3.52 3.84
C CYS A 46 4.19 3.10 5.26
N ASN A 47 4.44 3.92 6.29
CA ASN A 47 4.01 3.62 7.66
C ASN A 47 2.49 3.43 7.73
N GLY A 48 1.74 4.16 6.92
CA GLY A 48 0.29 3.97 6.82
C GLY A 48 -0.09 2.58 6.31
N PHE A 49 0.64 2.05 5.34
CA PHE A 49 0.41 0.67 4.86
C PHE A 49 0.77 -0.33 5.98
N GLN A 50 1.88 -0.09 6.68
CA GLN A 50 2.26 -0.92 7.83
C GLN A 50 1.13 -0.96 8.87
N ALA A 51 0.47 0.18 9.11
CA ALA A 51 -0.68 0.25 10.02
C ALA A 51 -1.87 -0.54 9.47
N LEU A 52 -2.22 -0.35 8.20
CA LEU A 52 -3.37 -1.05 7.59
C LEU A 52 -3.21 -2.57 7.64
N ILE A 53 -2.00 -3.07 7.37
CA ILE A 53 -1.78 -4.52 7.36
C ILE A 53 -1.79 -5.10 8.79
N LYS A 54 -1.24 -4.37 9.76
CA LYS A 54 -1.29 -4.81 11.17
C LYS A 54 -2.71 -4.82 11.72
N LEU A 55 -3.58 -3.95 11.21
CA LEU A 55 -4.98 -3.89 11.60
C LEU A 55 -5.85 -4.91 10.86
N GLY A 56 -5.34 -5.54 9.80
CA GLY A 56 -6.12 -6.44 8.98
C GLY A 56 -6.96 -5.74 7.92
N LEU A 57 -6.95 -4.39 7.90
CA LEU A 57 -7.72 -3.61 6.92
C LEU A 57 -7.31 -3.94 5.49
N VAL A 58 -6.04 -4.24 5.27
CA VAL A 58 -5.63 -5.00 4.11
C VAL A 58 -4.94 -6.26 4.60
N PRO A 59 -5.20 -7.41 4.02
CA PRO A 59 -6.08 -7.70 2.88
C PRO A 59 -7.53 -8.04 3.22
N GLU A 60 -7.94 -7.98 4.49
CA GLU A 60 -9.26 -8.51 4.91
C GLU A 60 -10.42 -7.52 4.74
N GLY A 61 -10.14 -6.21 4.69
CA GLY A 61 -11.16 -5.18 4.54
C GLY A 61 -11.85 -4.78 5.85
N LYS A 62 -11.34 -5.25 6.97
CA LYS A 62 -11.90 -4.93 8.30
C LYS A 62 -10.80 -5.07 9.36
N ILE A 63 -11.02 -4.47 10.52
CA ILE A 63 -10.05 -4.58 11.63
C ILE A 63 -10.17 -5.97 12.24
N THR A 64 -9.08 -6.73 12.15
CA THR A 64 -9.01 -8.11 12.68
C THR A 64 -7.71 -8.30 13.45
N GLU A 65 -7.66 -9.35 14.24
CA GLU A 65 -6.40 -9.78 14.86
C GLU A 65 -5.53 -10.49 13.84
N GLN A 66 -4.24 -10.20 13.87
CA GLN A 66 -3.29 -10.92 13.02
C GLN A 66 -3.13 -12.35 13.51
N LYS A 67 -3.06 -13.25 12.58
CA LYS A 67 -2.80 -14.68 12.82
C LYS A 67 -1.36 -14.99 12.41
N PRO A 68 -0.79 -16.11 12.85
CA PRO A 68 0.58 -16.45 12.45
C PRO A 68 0.83 -16.49 10.93
N ASN A 69 -0.20 -16.79 10.16
CA ASN A 69 -0.11 -16.84 8.69
C ASN A 69 -0.65 -15.59 7.98
N SER A 70 -1.00 -14.55 8.73
CA SER A 70 -1.47 -13.30 8.10
C SER A 70 -0.34 -12.63 7.30
N PRO A 71 -0.66 -12.04 6.14
CA PRO A 71 0.35 -11.25 5.42
C PRO A 71 0.90 -10.13 6.29
N THR A 72 2.16 -9.79 6.07
CA THR A 72 2.81 -8.75 6.87
C THR A 72 3.85 -8.00 6.04
N LEU A 73 4.31 -6.88 6.58
CA LEU A 73 5.46 -6.13 6.07
C LEU A 73 6.61 -6.34 7.05
N ALA A 74 7.62 -7.04 6.61
CA ALA A 74 8.77 -7.43 7.42
C ALA A 74 9.98 -6.54 7.11
N MET A 75 11.03 -6.73 7.89
CA MET A 75 12.32 -6.09 7.69
C MET A 75 12.84 -6.36 6.27
N ASN A 76 13.36 -5.33 5.62
CA ASN A 76 13.98 -5.46 4.30
C ASN A 76 15.09 -6.51 4.35
N THR A 77 15.25 -7.28 3.26
CA THR A 77 16.26 -8.35 3.21
C THR A 77 17.68 -7.82 3.42
N ILE A 78 17.95 -6.57 3.02
CA ILE A 78 19.28 -5.98 3.23
C ILE A 78 19.55 -5.61 4.70
N GLY A 79 18.57 -5.80 5.59
CA GLY A 79 18.73 -5.57 7.03
C GLY A 79 18.84 -4.11 7.45
N ARG A 80 18.45 -3.20 6.59
CA ARG A 80 18.51 -1.76 6.90
C ARG A 80 17.49 -0.96 6.10
N HIS A 81 17.38 0.31 6.45
CA HIS A 81 16.55 1.28 5.73
C HIS A 81 17.03 1.41 4.28
N ILE A 82 16.10 1.43 3.35
CA ILE A 82 16.38 1.82 1.96
C ILE A 82 15.80 3.20 1.71
N SER A 83 16.43 3.93 0.79
CA SER A 83 15.91 5.20 0.29
C SER A 83 16.30 5.27 -1.18
N LYS A 84 15.34 5.05 -2.07
CA LYS A 84 15.61 5.08 -3.51
C LYS A 84 14.32 5.24 -4.31
N MET A 85 14.47 5.65 -5.56
CA MET A 85 13.35 5.65 -6.51
C MET A 85 13.09 4.21 -6.95
N VAL A 86 11.82 3.81 -6.95
CA VAL A 86 11.39 2.47 -7.39
C VAL A 86 10.36 2.61 -8.50
N TYR A 87 10.35 1.62 -9.37
CA TYR A 87 9.36 1.53 -10.45
C TYR A 87 8.32 0.51 -10.05
N THR A 88 7.05 0.91 -10.13
CA THR A 88 5.93 0.02 -9.79
C THR A 88 4.91 0.03 -10.92
N LYS A 89 4.31 -1.13 -11.16
CA LYS A 89 3.33 -1.33 -12.22
C LYS A 89 1.96 -1.55 -11.62
N VAL A 90 0.95 -0.88 -12.17
CA VAL A 90 -0.45 -1.04 -11.74
C VAL A 90 -0.99 -2.35 -12.26
N MET A 91 -1.35 -3.26 -11.35
CA MET A 91 -1.77 -4.63 -11.68
C MET A 91 -3.29 -4.82 -11.70
N THR A 92 -4.04 -3.86 -11.15
CA THR A 92 -5.49 -3.93 -11.12
C THR A 92 -6.07 -2.52 -11.14
N ASN A 93 -7.24 -2.36 -11.75
CA ASN A 93 -8.02 -1.13 -11.66
C ASN A 93 -9.29 -1.33 -10.82
N LYS A 94 -9.34 -2.40 -10.05
CA LYS A 94 -10.44 -2.69 -9.14
C LYS A 94 -10.60 -1.61 -8.06
N SER A 95 -9.48 -1.08 -7.59
CA SER A 95 -9.48 -0.09 -6.52
C SER A 95 -9.93 1.28 -7.03
N PRO A 96 -10.89 1.93 -6.34
CA PRO A 96 -11.21 3.34 -6.64
C PRO A 96 -9.99 4.26 -6.59
N TRP A 97 -8.99 3.95 -5.76
CA TRP A 97 -7.75 4.72 -5.68
C TRP A 97 -6.91 4.65 -6.96
N LEU A 98 -7.16 3.67 -7.82
CA LEU A 98 -6.39 3.45 -9.06
C LEU A 98 -7.22 3.69 -10.31
N ALA A 99 -8.42 4.26 -10.17
CA ALA A 99 -9.35 4.43 -11.29
C ALA A 99 -8.79 5.31 -12.41
N GLU A 100 -8.00 6.33 -12.07
CA GLU A 100 -7.38 7.23 -13.06
C GLU A 100 -5.98 6.76 -13.47
N ALA A 101 -5.43 5.75 -12.81
CA ALA A 101 -4.14 5.19 -13.19
C ALA A 101 -4.32 4.27 -14.40
N LYS A 102 -3.33 4.26 -15.27
CA LYS A 102 -3.35 3.36 -16.43
C LYS A 102 -3.08 1.93 -15.97
N LEU A 103 -3.98 1.00 -16.28
CA LEU A 103 -3.75 -0.43 -16.00
C LEU A 103 -2.51 -0.87 -16.79
N GLY A 104 -1.57 -1.50 -16.11
CA GLY A 104 -0.26 -1.85 -16.69
C GLY A 104 0.70 -0.69 -16.77
N GLY A 105 0.29 0.51 -16.35
CA GLY A 105 1.16 1.69 -16.33
C GLY A 105 2.25 1.56 -15.29
N VAL A 106 3.44 2.08 -15.61
CA VAL A 106 4.61 2.03 -14.73
C VAL A 106 4.85 3.43 -14.19
N TYR A 107 5.02 3.52 -12.88
CA TYR A 107 5.21 4.79 -12.18
C TYR A 107 6.47 4.72 -11.32
N CYS A 108 7.19 5.84 -11.27
CA CYS A 108 8.45 5.94 -10.53
C CYS A 108 8.24 6.84 -9.31
N ASN A 109 8.32 6.27 -8.11
CA ASN A 109 8.10 7.04 -6.88
C ASN A 109 9.19 6.69 -5.85
N PRO A 110 9.48 7.61 -4.92
CA PRO A 110 10.48 7.30 -3.89
C PRO A 110 9.95 6.30 -2.86
N ALA A 111 10.80 5.39 -2.45
CA ALA A 111 10.55 4.47 -1.34
C ALA A 111 11.56 4.77 -0.23
N SER A 112 11.12 4.77 1.02
CA SER A 112 11.96 5.13 2.16
C SER A 112 11.45 4.39 3.41
N HIS A 113 12.03 3.23 3.71
CA HIS A 113 11.55 2.37 4.80
C HIS A 113 12.56 1.29 5.19
N GLY A 114 12.45 0.80 6.43
CA GLY A 114 13.21 -0.36 6.93
C GLY A 114 12.38 -1.64 6.90
N GLU A 115 11.06 -1.52 7.01
CA GLU A 115 10.10 -2.64 7.04
C GLU A 115 9.08 -2.50 5.90
N GLY A 116 9.52 -2.80 4.68
CA GLY A 116 8.63 -2.73 3.52
C GLY A 116 8.52 -4.04 2.74
N ARG A 117 9.08 -5.11 3.27
CA ARG A 117 9.12 -6.41 2.63
C ARG A 117 7.78 -7.14 2.81
N PHE A 118 6.99 -7.20 1.76
CA PHE A 118 5.73 -7.93 1.79
C PHE A 118 6.01 -9.43 1.89
N VAL A 119 5.40 -10.08 2.87
CA VAL A 119 5.56 -11.53 3.13
C VAL A 119 4.16 -12.13 3.31
N ALA A 120 3.91 -13.23 2.62
CA ALA A 120 2.66 -13.97 2.74
C ALA A 120 2.91 -15.43 2.34
N ASP A 121 2.14 -16.35 2.90
CA ASP A 121 2.24 -17.75 2.49
C ASP A 121 1.60 -17.96 1.10
N GLU A 122 1.83 -19.14 0.55
CA GLU A 122 1.35 -19.48 -0.79
C GLU A 122 -0.17 -19.35 -0.92
N ALA A 123 -0.92 -19.77 0.08
CA ALA A 123 -2.38 -19.69 0.08
C ALA A 123 -2.84 -18.24 0.00
N TRP A 124 -2.21 -17.35 0.76
CA TRP A 124 -2.51 -15.93 0.70
C TRP A 124 -2.14 -15.32 -0.64
N LEU A 125 -0.97 -15.69 -1.19
CA LEU A 125 -0.55 -15.17 -2.49
C LEU A 125 -1.57 -15.56 -3.57
N HIS A 126 -2.00 -16.83 -3.60
CA HIS A 126 -3.03 -17.29 -4.55
C HIS A 126 -4.35 -16.54 -4.35
N ARG A 127 -4.77 -16.33 -3.10
CA ARG A 127 -5.99 -15.61 -2.78
C ARG A 127 -5.94 -14.16 -3.28
N LEU A 128 -4.82 -13.47 -3.01
CA LEU A 128 -4.67 -12.08 -3.43
C LEU A 128 -4.72 -11.92 -4.95
N ILE A 129 -4.06 -12.84 -5.66
CA ILE A 129 -4.05 -12.84 -7.13
C ILE A 129 -5.47 -13.12 -7.66
N ALA A 130 -6.10 -14.18 -7.15
CA ALA A 130 -7.43 -14.59 -7.62
C ALA A 130 -8.47 -13.50 -7.40
N ASN A 131 -8.36 -12.75 -6.29
CA ASN A 131 -9.30 -11.69 -5.95
C ASN A 131 -8.97 -10.34 -6.60
N GLY A 132 -7.85 -10.23 -7.32
CA GLY A 132 -7.41 -8.96 -7.90
C GLY A 132 -7.00 -7.94 -6.84
N GLN A 133 -6.45 -8.42 -5.72
CA GLN A 133 -6.03 -7.57 -4.59
C GLN A 133 -4.57 -7.15 -4.65
N VAL A 134 -3.79 -7.65 -5.61
CA VAL A 134 -2.42 -7.16 -5.85
C VAL A 134 -2.55 -5.86 -6.64
N ALA A 135 -2.32 -4.74 -5.96
CA ALA A 135 -2.51 -3.42 -6.56
C ALA A 135 -1.34 -3.04 -7.47
N THR A 136 -0.12 -3.19 -6.94
CA THR A 136 1.10 -2.79 -7.64
C THR A 136 2.22 -3.79 -7.35
N GLN A 137 3.12 -3.94 -8.34
CA GLN A 137 4.32 -4.78 -8.19
C GLN A 137 5.54 -3.99 -8.64
N TYR A 138 6.68 -4.28 -8.00
CA TYR A 138 7.98 -3.72 -8.43
C TYR A 138 8.34 -4.27 -9.80
N VAL A 139 8.87 -3.40 -10.66
CA VAL A 139 9.27 -3.75 -12.02
C VAL A 139 10.65 -3.17 -12.34
N ASP A 140 11.26 -3.74 -13.37
CA ASP A 140 12.50 -3.22 -13.93
C ASP A 140 12.22 -2.00 -14.83
N ASP A 141 13.26 -1.45 -15.43
CA ASP A 141 13.18 -0.29 -16.33
C ASP A 141 12.40 -0.57 -17.62
N LYS A 142 12.13 -1.85 -17.92
CA LYS A 142 11.33 -2.27 -19.08
C LYS A 142 9.89 -2.58 -18.71
N GLY A 143 9.54 -2.46 -17.42
CA GLY A 143 8.20 -2.74 -16.92
C GLY A 143 7.91 -4.22 -16.67
N ASN A 144 8.94 -5.05 -16.56
CA ASN A 144 8.77 -6.47 -16.24
C ASN A 144 8.83 -6.66 -14.73
N VAL A 145 7.85 -7.38 -14.17
CA VAL A 145 7.86 -7.74 -12.75
C VAL A 145 9.14 -8.54 -12.47
N THR A 146 9.84 -8.19 -11.41
CA THR A 146 11.13 -8.80 -11.13
C THR A 146 11.40 -8.96 -9.63
N MET A 147 12.11 -10.04 -9.31
CA MET A 147 12.61 -10.30 -7.95
C MET A 147 14.05 -9.82 -7.78
N ASP A 148 14.65 -9.25 -8.81
CA ASP A 148 16.02 -8.71 -8.75
C ASP A 148 16.11 -7.63 -7.67
N GLU A 149 17.09 -7.76 -6.78
CA GLU A 149 17.28 -6.89 -5.62
C GLU A 149 17.44 -5.40 -5.99
N TYR A 150 17.96 -5.12 -7.17
CA TYR A 150 18.09 -3.73 -7.61
C TYR A 150 16.70 -3.06 -7.78
N TRP A 151 15.73 -3.82 -8.32
CA TRP A 151 14.39 -3.29 -8.65
C TRP A 151 13.36 -3.56 -7.55
N ASN A 152 13.52 -4.67 -6.80
CA ASN A 152 12.67 -5.07 -5.67
C ASN A 152 13.55 -5.01 -4.41
N PRO A 153 13.90 -3.79 -3.96
CA PRO A 153 15.01 -3.62 -3.01
C PRO A 153 14.71 -4.06 -1.58
N ASN A 154 13.46 -4.32 -1.27
CA ASN A 154 13.09 -4.81 0.07
C ASN A 154 12.91 -6.33 0.12
N GLY A 155 12.94 -7.01 -1.03
CA GLY A 155 12.79 -8.46 -1.09
C GLY A 155 11.34 -8.94 -0.97
N SER A 156 10.37 -8.12 -1.36
CA SER A 156 8.94 -8.46 -1.27
C SER A 156 8.60 -9.69 -2.11
N TYR A 157 7.80 -10.58 -1.53
CA TYR A 157 7.32 -11.80 -2.21
C TYR A 157 6.53 -11.41 -3.47
N MET A 158 6.84 -12.10 -4.57
CA MET A 158 6.22 -11.84 -5.88
C MET A 158 6.34 -10.37 -6.31
N ALA A 159 7.36 -9.67 -5.79
CA ALA A 159 7.57 -8.24 -6.06
C ALA A 159 6.35 -7.37 -5.69
N ILE A 160 5.48 -7.82 -4.79
CA ILE A 160 4.29 -7.06 -4.38
C ILE A 160 4.73 -5.80 -3.64
N GLU A 161 4.25 -4.64 -4.11
CA GLU A 161 4.53 -3.33 -3.49
C GLU A 161 3.29 -2.80 -2.78
N GLY A 162 2.10 -3.09 -3.31
CA GLY A 162 0.85 -2.63 -2.71
C GLY A 162 -0.28 -3.64 -2.89
N ILE A 163 -1.21 -3.64 -1.92
CA ILE A 163 -2.37 -4.54 -1.94
C ILE A 163 -3.63 -3.77 -1.54
N THR A 164 -4.78 -4.35 -1.87
CA THR A 164 -6.07 -3.75 -1.51
C THR A 164 -6.90 -4.66 -0.59
N SER A 165 -7.98 -4.09 -0.05
CA SER A 165 -9.09 -4.86 0.52
C SER A 165 -9.80 -5.65 -0.60
N PRO A 166 -10.66 -6.62 -0.24
CA PRO A 166 -11.36 -7.41 -1.27
C PRO A 166 -12.21 -6.56 -2.22
N ASP A 167 -12.77 -5.46 -1.74
CA ASP A 167 -13.59 -4.55 -2.57
C ASP A 167 -12.77 -3.42 -3.22
N GLY A 168 -11.48 -3.34 -2.91
CA GLY A 168 -10.57 -2.34 -3.48
C GLY A 168 -10.61 -0.98 -2.80
N ARG A 169 -11.50 -0.74 -1.85
CA ARG A 169 -11.67 0.59 -1.23
C ARG A 169 -10.56 0.98 -0.27
N ILE A 170 -9.83 0.00 0.23
CA ILE A 170 -8.66 0.26 1.07
C ILE A 170 -7.42 -0.12 0.25
N LEU A 171 -6.48 0.82 0.13
CA LEU A 171 -5.23 0.59 -0.59
C LEU A 171 -4.05 0.86 0.33
N GLY A 172 -3.13 -0.10 0.41
CA GLY A 172 -1.85 0.09 1.09
C GLY A 172 -0.70 -0.06 0.10
N LYS A 173 0.27 0.84 0.15
CA LYS A 173 1.45 0.77 -0.72
C LYS A 173 2.67 1.38 -0.02
N MET A 174 3.86 0.94 -0.41
CA MET A 174 5.09 1.38 0.26
C MET A 174 5.72 2.62 -0.39
N ALA A 175 5.68 2.75 -1.71
CA ALA A 175 6.29 3.90 -2.38
C ALA A 175 5.39 5.15 -2.23
N HIS A 176 6.05 6.30 -2.09
CA HIS A 176 5.42 7.57 -1.75
C HIS A 176 4.93 8.30 -3.00
N SER A 177 3.72 8.01 -3.44
CA SER A 177 3.10 8.67 -4.60
C SER A 177 2.76 10.14 -4.31
N GLU A 178 2.74 10.54 -3.05
CA GLU A 178 2.51 11.93 -2.65
C GLU A 178 3.77 12.80 -2.74
N ARG A 179 4.95 12.16 -2.82
CA ARG A 179 6.24 12.92 -2.87
C ARG A 179 6.57 13.28 -4.32
N ARG A 180 5.78 14.16 -4.88
CA ARG A 180 5.99 14.65 -6.25
C ARG A 180 5.64 16.13 -6.31
N GLY A 181 6.10 16.80 -7.35
CA GLY A 181 5.83 18.21 -7.55
C GLY A 181 6.67 18.74 -8.70
N GLU A 182 6.39 19.98 -9.09
CA GLU A 182 7.00 20.61 -10.24
C GLU A 182 8.54 20.55 -10.23
N ALA A 183 9.14 20.67 -9.05
CA ALA A 183 10.60 20.70 -8.91
C ALA A 183 11.14 19.46 -8.18
N VAL A 184 10.34 18.38 -8.06
CA VAL A 184 10.74 17.17 -7.35
C VAL A 184 11.11 16.09 -8.36
N ALA A 185 12.27 15.46 -8.17
CA ALA A 185 12.75 14.34 -8.99
C ALA A 185 12.79 14.64 -10.49
N MET A 186 13.15 15.88 -10.83
CA MET A 186 13.17 16.36 -12.23
C MET A 186 14.07 15.54 -13.14
N ASN A 187 15.16 15.00 -12.60
CA ASN A 187 16.14 14.24 -13.37
C ASN A 187 15.91 12.72 -13.30
N ILE A 188 14.76 12.30 -12.80
CA ILE A 188 14.42 10.88 -12.69
C ILE A 188 13.46 10.52 -13.83
N TYR A 189 13.85 9.55 -14.62
CA TYR A 189 13.05 9.09 -15.76
C TYR A 189 11.81 8.35 -15.28
N GLY A 190 10.69 8.62 -15.94
CA GLY A 190 9.45 7.88 -15.74
C GLY A 190 8.31 8.76 -15.26
N GLU A 191 7.11 8.24 -15.40
CA GLU A 191 5.89 8.90 -14.91
C GLU A 191 5.83 8.79 -13.39
N GLN A 192 5.54 9.88 -12.71
CA GLN A 192 5.49 9.92 -11.25
C GLN A 192 4.06 10.06 -10.73
N ASP A 193 3.12 10.50 -11.56
CA ASP A 193 1.77 10.81 -11.11
C ASP A 193 0.82 9.63 -11.35
N MET A 194 0.67 8.79 -10.35
CA MET A 194 -0.27 7.66 -10.35
C MET A 194 -1.73 8.10 -10.21
N LYS A 195 -1.96 9.39 -9.98
CA LYS A 195 -3.31 10.01 -9.83
C LYS A 195 -4.15 9.39 -8.71
N ILE A 196 -3.49 8.90 -7.68
CA ILE A 196 -4.19 8.26 -6.55
C ILE A 196 -5.19 9.22 -5.90
N PHE A 197 -4.75 10.43 -5.57
CA PHE A 197 -5.60 11.40 -4.87
C PHE A 197 -6.75 11.90 -5.77
N GLU A 198 -6.45 12.12 -7.04
CA GLU A 198 -7.48 12.47 -8.03
C GLU A 198 -8.53 11.37 -8.13
N SER A 199 -8.09 10.11 -8.18
CA SER A 199 -8.98 8.95 -8.21
C SER A 199 -9.91 8.91 -6.99
N GLY A 200 -9.34 9.08 -5.80
CA GLY A 200 -10.11 9.08 -4.56
C GLY A 200 -11.14 10.19 -4.50
N VAL A 201 -10.75 11.39 -4.94
CA VAL A 201 -11.67 12.55 -4.98
C VAL A 201 -12.82 12.30 -5.98
N LYS A 202 -12.52 11.79 -7.15
CA LYS A 202 -13.55 11.47 -8.16
C LYS A 202 -14.53 10.42 -7.67
N TYR A 203 -14.04 9.45 -6.96
CA TYR A 203 -14.92 8.46 -6.34
C TYR A 203 -15.97 9.14 -5.44
N UNK A 204 -15.51 9.80 -4.61
CA UNK A 204 -16.35 10.47 -3.69
C UNK A 204 -17.30 11.43 -4.40
N UNK A 205 -16.92 11.97 -5.59
CA UNK A 205 -17.74 12.83 -6.29
C UNK A 205 -18.77 12.10 -7.01
N UNK A 206 -18.59 10.92 -7.33
CA UNK A 206 -19.53 10.09 -7.96
C UNK A 206 -20.52 9.52 -7.02
N UNK A 207 -20.17 9.32 -5.95
CA UNK A 207 -20.96 8.85 -4.92
C UNK A 207 -21.89 9.86 -4.37
N SER A 208 -21.51 11.03 -4.32
CA SER A 208 -22.38 12.12 -3.82
C SER A 208 -23.45 12.57 -4.79
N LYS A 209 -23.44 12.07 -5.98
CA LYS A 209 -24.44 12.39 -7.01
C LYS A 209 -25.62 11.39 -7.09
N LEU A 210 -25.56 10.35 -6.30
CA LEU A 210 -26.58 9.32 -6.19
C LEU A 210 -27.49 9.55 -4.98
#